data_cbe9914c698a5082275143459a4df8dd
#
_entry.id   cbe9914c698a5082275143459a4df8dd
#
_cell.length_a   1.000
_cell.length_b   1.000
_cell.length_c   1.000
_cell.angle_alpha   90.00
_cell.angle_beta   90.00
_cell.angle_gamma   90.00
#
_symmetry.space_group_name_H-M   'P 1'
#
loop_
_entity.id
_entity.type
_entity.pdbx_description
1 polymer ?
#
loop_
_entity_poly.entity_id
_entity_poly.type
_entity_poly.pdbx_seq_one_letter_code
_entity_poly.pdbx_strand_id
1 'polypeptide(L)'
;MKRSFLFLQGPCTPFFERLAQALKTQGHEIHQVHFCAGDIFYGRGIAASWFNKSASHLSDFLQTVYQRHGITDQILFGDQRPVHQPAVQLAKRLGIRNHVFEEGYFRPRWITLEREGVNNHSLLPHDPQWYWEVGGRLPDDPFTVAFKSSFVDRAVHDVAYHVAGLLNPLLFPRYKNHAGISAPVEYAGYVKRLTHLRFIREREKIRARKIALGKAPFYVLPLQLNTDAQIRHHSQFSDMRELIEYVLVSFAKHAPTDSHIVIKNHPLDIGWMNYQKIIADCEKRFDLAGRVHYLEEGGWAMLGSNARGVVTVNSTAG
;
A
#
# COMPACT_ATOMS: atom_id res chain seq x y z
N MET A 1 22.28 25.51 -3.53
CA MET A 1 21.45 26.31 -2.59
C MET A 1 21.12 25.45 -1.39
N LYS A 2 21.41 25.91 -0.17
CA LYS A 2 21.10 25.18 1.07
C LYS A 2 19.59 25.14 1.27
N ARG A 3 19.04 23.93 1.63
CA ARG A 3 17.61 23.70 1.91
C ARG A 3 17.44 23.15 3.31
N SER A 4 16.24 23.25 3.87
CA SER A 4 15.87 22.67 5.14
C SER A 4 14.72 21.66 4.92
N PHE A 5 15.00 20.39 5.21
CA PHE A 5 14.08 19.27 4.98
C PHE A 5 13.44 18.81 6.30
N LEU A 6 12.12 18.65 6.28
CA LEU A 6 11.40 17.99 7.35
C LEU A 6 11.02 16.57 6.93
N PHE A 7 11.45 15.58 7.68
CA PHE A 7 11.01 14.20 7.53
C PHE A 7 9.83 13.91 8.44
N LEU A 8 8.74 13.44 7.86
CA LEU A 8 7.59 12.89 8.59
C LEU A 8 7.73 11.36 8.71
N GLN A 9 6.63 10.68 9.02
CA GLN A 9 6.65 9.23 9.21
C GLN A 9 7.08 8.49 7.93
N GLY A 10 8.12 7.69 8.03
CA GLY A 10 8.69 6.90 6.96
C GLY A 10 8.11 5.48 6.86
N PRO A 11 8.71 4.63 6.01
CA PRO A 11 8.48 3.19 6.02
C PRO A 11 9.15 2.54 7.26
N CYS A 12 8.72 1.33 7.62
CA CYS A 12 9.32 0.56 8.72
C CYS A 12 10.71 0.01 8.34
N THR A 13 11.61 0.88 7.90
CA THR A 13 12.98 0.55 7.46
C THR A 13 13.91 1.73 7.70
N PRO A 14 15.24 1.56 7.67
CA PRO A 14 16.20 2.66 7.81
C PRO A 14 16.30 3.58 6.57
N PHE A 15 15.36 3.49 5.64
CA PHE A 15 15.42 4.24 4.38
C PHE A 15 15.46 5.75 4.61
N PHE A 16 14.56 6.30 5.44
CA PHE A 16 14.52 7.74 5.71
C PHE A 16 15.74 8.22 6.50
N GLU A 17 16.26 7.40 7.42
CA GLU A 17 17.51 7.73 8.12
C GLU A 17 18.67 7.87 7.13
N ARG A 18 18.83 6.90 6.22
CA ARG A 18 19.89 6.93 5.19
C ARG A 18 19.75 8.11 4.24
N LEU A 19 18.53 8.41 3.80
CA LEU A 19 18.25 9.55 2.93
C LEU A 19 18.56 10.88 3.65
N ALA A 20 18.15 11.00 4.92
CA ALA A 20 18.42 12.16 5.74
C ALA A 20 19.94 12.40 5.92
N GLN A 21 20.70 11.33 6.19
CA GLN A 21 22.17 11.43 6.29
C GLN A 21 22.81 11.84 4.95
N ALA A 22 22.34 11.27 3.83
CA ALA A 22 22.82 11.66 2.50
C ALA A 22 22.56 13.13 2.19
N LEU A 23 21.38 13.65 2.50
CA LEU A 23 21.07 15.07 2.33
C LEU A 23 21.90 15.96 3.27
N LYS A 24 22.16 15.51 4.50
CA LYS A 24 23.01 16.23 5.46
C LYS A 24 24.45 16.33 4.98
N THR A 25 25.01 15.26 4.37
CA THR A 25 26.36 15.29 3.79
C THR A 25 26.45 16.24 2.58
N GLN A 26 25.34 16.52 1.91
CA GLN A 26 25.25 17.52 0.85
C GLN A 26 25.07 18.97 1.38
N GLY A 27 25.13 19.17 2.70
CA GLY A 27 25.07 20.49 3.33
C GLY A 27 23.65 21.00 3.61
N HIS A 28 22.63 20.15 3.50
CA HIS A 28 21.26 20.51 3.84
C HIS A 28 20.97 20.39 5.33
N GLU A 29 20.00 21.16 5.81
CA GLU A 29 19.49 21.04 7.18
C GLU A 29 18.38 19.98 7.23
N ILE A 30 18.41 19.15 8.27
CA ILE A 30 17.50 18.03 8.43
C ILE A 30 16.85 18.09 9.80
N HIS A 31 15.53 17.98 9.82
CA HIS A 31 14.72 17.83 11.01
C HIS A 31 13.72 16.69 10.82
N GLN A 32 13.25 16.08 11.92
CA GLN A 32 12.22 15.04 11.88
C GLN A 32 11.06 15.38 12.80
N VAL A 33 9.90 14.80 12.51
CA VAL A 33 8.80 14.70 13.46
C VAL A 33 8.54 13.22 13.75
N HIS A 34 8.61 12.86 15.02
CA HIS A 34 8.25 11.53 15.49
C HIS A 34 6.81 11.53 15.99
N PHE A 35 6.02 10.61 15.49
CA PHE A 35 4.63 10.36 15.84
C PHE A 35 4.45 9.13 16.72
N CYS A 36 5.43 8.23 16.72
CA CYS A 36 5.43 7.00 17.48
C CYS A 36 6.86 6.54 17.82
N ALA A 37 6.99 5.58 18.72
CA ALA A 37 8.28 5.04 19.13
C ALA A 37 9.03 4.33 17.99
N GLY A 38 8.33 3.78 17.01
CA GLY A 38 8.93 3.23 15.79
C GLY A 38 9.67 4.30 14.98
N ASP A 39 9.15 5.53 14.92
CA ASP A 39 9.82 6.64 14.25
C ASP A 39 11.12 7.03 14.97
N ILE A 40 11.14 6.98 16.31
CA ILE A 40 12.37 7.20 17.10
C ILE A 40 13.40 6.11 16.77
N PHE A 41 12.95 4.85 16.67
CA PHE A 41 13.83 3.72 16.41
C PHE A 41 14.57 3.86 15.07
N TYR A 42 13.88 4.33 14.03
CA TYR A 42 14.46 4.53 12.69
C TYR A 42 14.91 5.97 12.41
N GLY A 43 14.78 6.89 13.36
CA GLY A 43 15.20 8.29 13.23
C GLY A 43 16.46 8.64 14.05
N ARG A 44 17.24 7.66 14.45
CA ARG A 44 18.40 7.86 15.34
C ARG A 44 19.44 8.80 14.70
N GLY A 45 19.97 9.69 15.53
CA GLY A 45 21.04 10.61 15.09
C GLY A 45 20.56 11.82 14.27
N ILE A 46 19.25 12.02 14.13
CA ILE A 46 18.65 13.18 13.48
C ILE A 46 17.88 14.00 14.52
N ALA A 47 18.04 15.32 14.49
CA ALA A 47 17.29 16.23 15.34
C ALA A 47 15.77 16.08 15.10
N ALA A 48 14.98 15.92 16.14
CA ALA A 48 13.57 15.64 16.00
C ALA A 48 12.70 16.40 17.01
N SER A 49 11.48 16.72 16.57
CA SER A 49 10.36 17.14 17.41
C SER A 49 9.40 15.96 17.61
N TRP A 50 8.79 15.86 18.78
CA TRP A 50 7.85 14.78 19.10
C TRP A 50 6.43 15.30 19.11
N PHE A 51 5.55 14.68 18.36
CA PHE A 51 4.13 15.00 18.37
C PHE A 51 3.36 13.99 19.22
N ASN A 52 3.02 14.37 20.43
CA ASN A 52 2.26 13.54 21.38
C ASN A 52 0.90 14.13 21.78
N LYS A 53 0.42 15.12 21.00
CA LYS A 53 -0.86 15.80 21.20
C LYS A 53 -1.99 15.11 20.41
N SER A 54 -3.22 15.59 20.57
CA SER A 54 -4.34 15.14 19.73
C SER A 54 -4.18 15.63 18.28
N ALA A 55 -4.77 14.89 17.34
CA ALA A 55 -4.68 15.19 15.91
C ALA A 55 -5.13 16.62 15.55
N SER A 56 -6.07 17.19 16.31
CA SER A 56 -6.54 18.58 16.14
C SER A 56 -5.44 19.64 16.30
N HIS A 57 -4.35 19.33 17.00
CA HIS A 57 -3.22 20.25 17.21
C HIS A 57 -2.08 20.02 16.22
N LEU A 58 -2.24 19.12 15.27
CA LEU A 58 -1.14 18.75 14.36
C LEU A 58 -0.73 19.91 13.46
N SER A 59 -1.69 20.62 12.89
CA SER A 59 -1.41 21.75 11.99
C SER A 59 -0.65 22.86 12.69
N ASP A 60 -1.06 23.27 13.89
CA ASP A 60 -0.39 24.32 14.66
C ASP A 60 1.02 23.91 15.09
N PHE A 61 1.16 22.63 15.47
CA PHE A 61 2.45 22.08 15.82
C PHE A 61 3.40 22.09 14.60
N LEU A 62 2.95 21.63 13.44
CA LEU A 62 3.74 21.62 12.23
C LEU A 62 4.10 23.04 11.76
N GLN A 63 3.17 23.98 11.84
CA GLN A 63 3.44 25.37 11.52
C GLN A 63 4.57 25.93 12.39
N THR A 64 4.55 25.63 13.70
CA THR A 64 5.63 26.00 14.62
C THR A 64 6.97 25.36 14.23
N VAL A 65 6.97 24.09 13.86
CA VAL A 65 8.17 23.37 13.41
C VAL A 65 8.71 23.98 12.11
N TYR A 66 7.84 24.26 11.14
CA TYR A 66 8.25 24.87 9.86
C TYR A 66 8.91 26.23 10.07
N GLN A 67 8.31 27.08 10.90
CA GLN A 67 8.86 28.41 11.19
C GLN A 67 10.19 28.34 11.94
N ARG A 68 10.25 27.50 13.00
CA ARG A 68 11.45 27.37 13.86
C ARG A 68 12.67 26.89 13.09
N HIS A 69 12.47 25.94 12.13
CA HIS A 69 13.55 25.30 11.42
C HIS A 69 13.69 25.79 9.98
N GLY A 70 12.94 26.82 9.57
CA GLY A 70 12.98 27.38 8.22
C GLY A 70 12.75 26.34 7.14
N ILE A 71 11.77 25.43 7.35
CA ILE A 71 11.53 24.29 6.45
C ILE A 71 11.13 24.76 5.07
N THR A 72 11.83 24.28 4.05
CA THR A 72 11.56 24.57 2.65
C THR A 72 10.99 23.35 1.89
N ASP A 73 11.24 22.18 2.42
CA ASP A 73 10.89 20.89 1.79
C ASP A 73 10.40 19.90 2.87
N GLN A 74 9.37 19.14 2.56
CA GLN A 74 8.83 18.08 3.41
C GLN A 74 8.92 16.74 2.71
N ILE A 75 9.38 15.71 3.41
CA ILE A 75 9.53 14.33 2.92
C ILE A 75 8.64 13.41 3.73
N LEU A 76 7.84 12.58 3.06
CA LEU A 76 6.90 11.66 3.68
C LEU A 76 6.70 10.39 2.83
N PHE A 77 6.17 9.32 3.44
CA PHE A 77 5.84 8.07 2.77
C PHE A 77 4.33 7.86 2.77
N GLY A 78 3.71 7.95 1.57
CA GLY A 78 2.25 7.99 1.38
C GLY A 78 1.64 9.30 1.87
N ASP A 79 0.83 9.95 1.06
CA ASP A 79 0.24 11.27 1.35
C ASP A 79 -1.05 11.21 2.17
N GLN A 80 -1.67 10.02 2.32
CA GLN A 80 -2.99 9.84 2.92
C GLN A 80 -2.98 9.30 4.36
N ARG A 81 -1.81 9.08 4.97
CA ARG A 81 -1.79 8.73 6.40
C ARG A 81 -2.42 9.86 7.24
N PRO A 82 -3.11 9.56 8.35
CA PRO A 82 -3.77 10.57 9.18
C PRO A 82 -2.86 11.71 9.63
N VAL A 83 -1.55 11.45 9.79
CA VAL A 83 -0.55 12.48 10.13
C VAL A 83 0.02 13.17 8.90
N HIS A 84 -0.10 12.62 7.71
CA HIS A 84 0.45 13.18 6.48
C HIS A 84 -0.53 14.08 5.74
N GLN A 85 -1.81 13.68 5.62
CA GLN A 85 -2.82 14.44 4.89
C GLN A 85 -2.90 15.92 5.37
N PRO A 86 -3.02 16.22 6.67
CA PRO A 86 -3.02 17.62 7.14
C PRO A 86 -1.68 18.31 6.89
N ALA A 87 -0.56 17.58 6.99
CA ALA A 87 0.78 18.12 6.76
C ALA A 87 0.99 18.53 5.30
N VAL A 88 0.57 17.69 4.36
CA VAL A 88 0.63 17.99 2.91
C VAL A 88 -0.19 19.24 2.58
N GLN A 89 -1.41 19.34 3.10
CA GLN A 89 -2.28 20.49 2.89
C GLN A 89 -1.69 21.78 3.47
N LEU A 90 -1.12 21.70 4.68
CA LEU A 90 -0.49 22.85 5.32
C LEU A 90 0.77 23.29 4.55
N ALA A 91 1.64 22.36 4.17
CA ALA A 91 2.83 22.63 3.40
C ALA A 91 2.51 23.33 2.06
N LYS A 92 1.50 22.85 1.33
CA LYS A 92 1.01 23.49 0.09
C LYS A 92 0.60 24.94 0.31
N ARG A 93 -0.17 25.22 1.36
CA ARG A 93 -0.60 26.59 1.68
C ARG A 93 0.56 27.52 2.03
N LEU A 94 1.63 26.98 2.59
CA LEU A 94 2.81 27.75 3.01
C LEU A 94 3.92 27.78 1.95
N GLY A 95 3.70 27.20 0.77
CA GLY A 95 4.69 27.14 -0.31
C GLY A 95 5.87 26.19 -0.03
N ILE A 96 5.73 25.29 0.94
CA ILE A 96 6.70 24.24 1.26
C ILE A 96 6.47 23.08 0.29
N ARG A 97 7.54 22.58 -0.32
CA ARG A 97 7.47 21.50 -1.31
C ARG A 97 7.28 20.14 -0.63
N ASN A 98 6.27 19.40 -1.05
CA ASN A 98 6.09 18.02 -0.63
C ASN A 98 6.84 17.06 -1.57
N HIS A 99 7.63 16.16 -1.01
CA HIS A 99 8.29 15.05 -1.67
C HIS A 99 7.69 13.76 -1.11
N VAL A 100 6.82 13.13 -1.89
CA VAL A 100 6.05 11.97 -1.45
C VAL A 100 6.67 10.71 -2.02
N PHE A 101 7.16 9.86 -1.14
CA PHE A 101 7.59 8.51 -1.47
C PHE A 101 6.43 7.53 -1.37
N GLU A 102 6.44 6.50 -2.22
CA GLU A 102 5.53 5.35 -2.17
C GLU A 102 6.26 4.12 -2.68
N GLU A 103 5.72 2.92 -2.40
CA GLU A 103 6.23 1.70 -3.00
C GLU A 103 6.11 1.77 -4.53
N GLY A 104 7.16 1.40 -5.22
CA GLY A 104 7.18 1.38 -6.68
C GLY A 104 6.21 0.36 -7.27
N TYR A 105 5.69 0.62 -8.47
CA TYR A 105 4.85 -0.32 -9.21
C TYR A 105 5.63 -1.57 -9.63
N PHE A 106 6.88 -1.42 -10.04
CA PHE A 106 7.76 -2.52 -10.47
C PHE A 106 8.70 -2.93 -9.33
N ARG A 107 8.14 -3.63 -8.35
CA ARG A 107 8.90 -4.14 -7.20
C ARG A 107 9.79 -5.32 -7.57
N PRO A 108 10.95 -5.46 -6.91
CA PRO A 108 11.49 -4.67 -5.77
C PRO A 108 12.44 -3.54 -6.17
N ARG A 109 12.64 -3.26 -7.44
CA ARG A 109 13.72 -2.36 -7.93
C ARG A 109 13.35 -0.89 -7.89
N TRP A 110 12.07 -0.56 -7.97
CA TRP A 110 11.60 0.79 -8.13
C TRP A 110 10.91 1.31 -6.87
N ILE A 111 11.10 2.57 -6.60
CA ILE A 111 10.37 3.34 -5.60
C ILE A 111 9.76 4.57 -6.29
N THR A 112 8.54 4.90 -5.96
CA THR A 112 7.90 6.10 -6.45
C THR A 112 8.36 7.30 -5.63
N LEU A 113 8.69 8.41 -6.29
CA LEU A 113 8.93 9.71 -5.69
C LEU A 113 8.27 10.79 -6.55
N GLU A 114 7.25 11.43 -6.02
CA GLU A 114 6.52 12.47 -6.73
C GLU A 114 6.41 13.76 -5.89
N ARG A 115 6.10 14.83 -6.59
CA ARG A 115 5.85 16.13 -5.98
C ARG A 115 4.37 16.26 -5.63
N GLU A 116 4.11 16.75 -4.42
CA GLU A 116 2.79 17.15 -3.91
C GLU A 116 1.80 16.01 -3.62
N GLY A 117 1.89 14.87 -4.24
CA GLY A 117 1.01 13.70 -4.02
C GLY A 117 1.44 12.52 -4.88
N VAL A 118 0.85 11.36 -4.63
CA VAL A 118 1.07 10.11 -5.37
C VAL A 118 -0.28 9.48 -5.76
N ASN A 119 -0.26 8.53 -6.67
CA ASN A 119 -1.44 7.79 -7.12
C ASN A 119 -2.54 8.72 -7.62
N ASN A 120 -3.73 8.72 -7.02
CA ASN A 120 -4.84 9.61 -7.41
C ASN A 120 -4.56 11.11 -7.19
N HIS A 121 -3.52 11.44 -6.41
CA HIS A 121 -3.07 12.82 -6.17
C HIS A 121 -1.80 13.17 -6.93
N SER A 122 -1.35 12.29 -7.83
CA SER A 122 -0.22 12.54 -8.72
C SER A 122 -0.46 13.76 -9.59
N LEU A 123 0.60 14.54 -9.84
CA LEU A 123 0.59 15.64 -10.80
C LEU A 123 0.94 15.18 -12.21
N LEU A 124 1.20 13.90 -12.41
CA LEU A 124 1.44 13.32 -13.74
C LEU A 124 0.16 13.36 -14.57
N PRO A 125 0.26 13.54 -15.89
CA PRO A 125 -0.90 13.51 -16.76
C PRO A 125 -1.71 12.21 -16.65
N HIS A 126 -3.03 12.31 -16.80
CA HIS A 126 -3.92 11.14 -16.85
C HIS A 126 -4.11 10.58 -18.27
N ASP A 127 -3.48 11.20 -19.26
CA ASP A 127 -3.56 10.78 -20.65
C ASP A 127 -2.62 9.58 -20.92
N PRO A 128 -3.13 8.39 -21.29
CA PRO A 128 -2.32 7.24 -21.64
C PRO A 128 -1.33 7.50 -22.78
N GLN A 129 -1.69 8.36 -23.74
CA GLN A 129 -0.84 8.70 -24.88
C GLN A 129 0.46 9.35 -24.43
N TRP A 130 0.39 10.24 -23.44
CA TRP A 130 1.56 10.85 -22.84
C TRP A 130 2.58 9.82 -22.32
N TYR A 131 2.09 8.77 -21.64
CA TYR A 131 2.97 7.71 -21.11
C TYR A 131 3.65 6.91 -22.22
N TRP A 132 2.94 6.62 -23.31
CA TRP A 132 3.55 5.96 -24.47
C TRP A 132 4.63 6.80 -25.11
N GLU A 133 4.39 8.10 -25.31
CA GLU A 133 5.33 9.02 -25.91
C GLU A 133 6.56 9.27 -25.05
N VAL A 134 6.37 9.49 -23.74
CA VAL A 134 7.47 9.72 -22.80
C VAL A 134 8.23 8.41 -22.54
N GLY A 135 7.52 7.30 -22.34
CA GLY A 135 8.12 5.99 -22.12
C GLY A 135 9.02 5.55 -23.26
N GLY A 136 8.60 5.79 -24.50
CA GLY A 136 9.43 5.49 -25.69
C GLY A 136 10.71 6.31 -25.82
N ARG A 137 10.86 7.38 -25.04
CA ARG A 137 12.07 8.24 -25.00
C ARG A 137 12.96 7.94 -23.79
N LEU A 138 12.47 7.16 -22.83
CA LEU A 138 13.27 6.80 -21.66
C LEU A 138 14.32 5.75 -22.07
N PRO A 139 15.51 5.80 -21.44
CA PRO A 139 16.50 4.74 -21.65
C PRO A 139 15.95 3.41 -21.12
N ASP A 140 16.40 2.32 -21.72
CA ASP A 140 16.11 0.98 -21.19
C ASP A 140 16.56 0.86 -19.74
N ASP A 141 15.87 -0.03 -18.98
CA ASP A 141 16.19 -0.27 -17.56
C ASP A 141 17.68 -0.62 -17.42
N PRO A 142 18.51 0.25 -16.79
CA PRO A 142 19.95 0.02 -16.68
C PRO A 142 20.29 -1.11 -15.70
N PHE A 143 19.32 -1.64 -14.98
CA PHE A 143 19.55 -2.63 -13.93
C PHE A 143 19.47 -4.06 -14.46
N THR A 144 20.60 -4.56 -14.93
CA THR A 144 20.76 -5.96 -15.33
C THR A 144 20.92 -6.93 -14.14
N VAL A 145 21.19 -6.40 -12.93
CA VAL A 145 21.46 -7.20 -11.75
C VAL A 145 20.15 -7.66 -11.09
N ALA A 146 20.03 -8.96 -10.82
CA ALA A 146 18.90 -9.51 -10.07
C ALA A 146 18.85 -8.92 -8.65
N PHE A 147 17.78 -8.20 -8.32
CA PHE A 147 17.56 -7.69 -6.97
C PHE A 147 16.94 -8.79 -6.10
N LYS A 148 17.66 -9.21 -5.08
CA LYS A 148 17.13 -10.14 -4.08
C LYS A 148 16.52 -9.35 -2.93
N SER A 149 15.19 -9.24 -2.90
CA SER A 149 14.48 -8.77 -1.72
C SER A 149 14.32 -9.93 -0.74
N SER A 150 14.90 -9.82 0.44
CA SER A 150 14.71 -10.79 1.51
C SER A 150 13.38 -10.51 2.21
N PHE A 151 12.45 -11.46 2.16
CA PHE A 151 11.23 -11.40 2.98
C PHE A 151 11.56 -11.33 4.48
N VAL A 152 12.62 -12.04 4.89
CA VAL A 152 13.06 -12.06 6.29
C VAL A 152 13.52 -10.68 6.73
N ASP A 153 14.31 -9.97 5.93
CA ASP A 153 14.76 -8.61 6.28
C ASP A 153 13.58 -7.64 6.44
N ARG A 154 12.60 -7.72 5.53
CA ARG A 154 11.37 -6.92 5.65
C ARG A 154 10.61 -7.26 6.94
N ALA A 155 10.45 -8.55 7.24
CA ALA A 155 9.76 -8.99 8.45
C ALA A 155 10.50 -8.56 9.73
N VAL A 156 11.83 -8.65 9.74
CA VAL A 156 12.65 -8.18 10.88
C VAL A 156 12.45 -6.68 11.11
N HIS A 157 12.50 -5.88 10.05
CA HIS A 157 12.29 -4.44 10.18
C HIS A 157 10.87 -4.10 10.63
N ASP A 158 9.87 -4.77 10.09
CA ASP A 158 8.48 -4.58 10.49
C ASP A 158 8.25 -4.93 11.96
N VAL A 159 8.74 -6.11 12.40
CA VAL A 159 8.68 -6.54 13.80
C VAL A 159 9.42 -5.55 14.71
N ALA A 160 10.62 -5.11 14.34
CA ALA A 160 11.40 -4.16 15.15
C ALA A 160 10.66 -2.83 15.33
N TYR A 161 10.02 -2.30 14.28
CA TYR A 161 9.20 -1.10 14.34
C TYR A 161 8.02 -1.26 15.30
N HIS A 162 7.31 -2.38 15.21
CA HIS A 162 6.16 -2.67 16.07
C HIS A 162 6.54 -2.99 17.51
N VAL A 163 7.68 -3.66 17.74
CA VAL A 163 8.23 -3.89 19.09
C VAL A 163 8.57 -2.54 19.74
N ALA A 164 9.24 -1.63 19.01
CA ALA A 164 9.44 -0.26 19.52
C ALA A 164 8.11 0.42 19.84
N GLY A 165 7.07 0.18 19.03
CA GLY A 165 5.71 0.69 19.21
C GLY A 165 5.02 0.26 20.52
N LEU A 166 5.51 -0.78 21.22
CA LEU A 166 5.03 -1.15 22.56
C LEU A 166 5.24 -0.03 23.59
N LEU A 167 6.17 0.89 23.33
CA LEU A 167 6.39 2.07 24.15
C LEU A 167 5.43 3.24 23.84
N ASN A 168 4.59 3.12 22.82
CA ASN A 168 3.65 4.19 22.45
C ASN A 168 2.69 4.61 23.58
N PRO A 169 2.13 3.71 24.41
CA PRO A 169 1.26 4.14 25.50
C PRO A 169 1.96 5.10 26.47
N LEU A 170 3.29 4.99 26.63
CA LEU A 170 4.09 5.83 27.49
C LEU A 170 4.55 7.13 26.79
N LEU A 171 5.06 7.01 25.56
CA LEU A 171 5.72 8.12 24.85
C LEU A 171 4.76 8.89 23.95
N PHE A 172 3.80 8.20 23.35
CA PHE A 172 2.83 8.73 22.37
C PHE A 172 1.40 8.24 22.66
N PRO A 173 0.82 8.53 23.82
CA PRO A 173 -0.45 7.93 24.25
C PRO A 173 -1.64 8.27 23.35
N ARG A 174 -1.51 9.27 22.49
CA ARG A 174 -2.55 9.70 21.54
C ARG A 174 -2.30 9.25 20.10
N TYR A 175 -1.21 8.50 19.86
CA TYR A 175 -0.92 7.97 18.55
C TYR A 175 -1.97 6.92 18.12
N LYS A 176 -2.49 7.11 16.92
CA LYS A 176 -3.39 6.14 16.27
C LYS A 176 -2.67 5.55 15.05
N ASN A 177 -2.55 4.23 15.02
CA ASN A 177 -1.98 3.54 13.85
C ASN A 177 -2.85 3.80 12.60
N HIS A 178 -2.22 4.09 11.49
CA HIS A 178 -2.88 4.30 10.20
C HIS A 178 -3.57 3.03 9.65
N ALA A 179 -3.09 1.84 10.00
CA ALA A 179 -3.70 0.56 9.58
C ALA A 179 -5.07 0.29 10.21
N GLY A 180 -5.44 1.00 11.30
CA GLY A 180 -6.71 0.81 11.99
C GLY A 180 -6.81 -0.49 12.80
N ILE A 181 -5.78 -1.35 12.75
CA ILE A 181 -5.68 -2.62 13.46
C ILE A 181 -4.45 -2.57 14.37
N SER A 182 -4.56 -3.11 15.58
CA SER A 182 -3.40 -3.22 16.45
C SER A 182 -2.44 -4.33 15.97
N ALA A 183 -1.14 -4.10 16.05
CA ALA A 183 -0.13 -5.07 15.59
C ALA A 183 -0.30 -6.48 16.20
N PRO A 184 -0.61 -6.67 17.50
CA PRO A 184 -0.84 -8.00 18.05
C PRO A 184 -2.01 -8.75 17.38
N VAL A 185 -3.10 -8.05 17.06
CA VAL A 185 -4.28 -8.63 16.38
C VAL A 185 -3.91 -9.00 14.94
N GLU A 186 -3.16 -8.13 14.26
CA GLU A 186 -2.67 -8.39 12.90
C GLU A 186 -1.74 -9.61 12.84
N TYR A 187 -0.76 -9.70 13.74
CA TYR A 187 0.15 -10.86 13.81
C TYR A 187 -0.59 -12.16 14.18
N ALA A 188 -1.53 -12.12 15.12
CA ALA A 188 -2.38 -13.28 15.41
C ALA A 188 -3.18 -13.71 14.15
N GLY A 189 -3.68 -12.74 13.39
CA GLY A 189 -4.33 -12.97 12.10
C GLY A 189 -3.40 -13.66 11.09
N TYR A 190 -2.14 -13.20 10.96
CA TYR A 190 -1.15 -13.84 10.08
C TYR A 190 -0.82 -15.27 10.52
N VAL A 191 -0.64 -15.53 11.80
CA VAL A 191 -0.38 -16.89 12.31
C VAL A 191 -1.56 -17.81 11.99
N LYS A 192 -2.78 -17.37 12.28
CA LYS A 192 -4.01 -18.11 11.94
C LYS A 192 -4.10 -18.38 10.43
N ARG A 193 -3.83 -17.35 9.61
CA ARG A 193 -3.87 -17.43 8.14
C ARG A 193 -2.85 -18.42 7.60
N LEU A 194 -1.58 -18.30 8.02
CA LEU A 194 -0.51 -19.19 7.58
C LEU A 194 -0.78 -20.64 7.95
N THR A 195 -1.31 -20.88 9.16
CA THR A 195 -1.70 -22.21 9.61
C THR A 195 -2.82 -22.77 8.72
N HIS A 196 -3.88 -21.98 8.49
CA HIS A 196 -4.99 -22.39 7.60
C HIS A 196 -4.50 -22.71 6.19
N LEU A 197 -3.69 -21.81 5.59
CA LEU A 197 -3.14 -21.99 4.24
C LEU A 197 -2.28 -23.26 4.13
N ARG A 198 -1.57 -23.66 5.19
CA ARG A 198 -0.78 -24.90 5.19
C ARG A 198 -1.64 -26.14 4.91
N PHE A 199 -2.88 -26.14 5.40
CA PHE A 199 -3.80 -27.28 5.20
C PHE A 199 -4.51 -27.26 3.85
N ILE A 200 -4.81 -26.09 3.30
CA ILE A 200 -5.60 -25.99 2.06
C ILE A 200 -4.75 -25.79 0.79
N ARG A 201 -3.47 -25.43 0.93
CA ARG A 201 -2.60 -25.00 -0.18
C ARG A 201 -2.60 -25.94 -1.37
N GLU A 202 -2.42 -27.22 -1.14
CA GLU A 202 -2.33 -28.20 -2.24
C GLU A 202 -3.69 -28.37 -2.96
N ARG A 203 -4.77 -28.41 -2.19
CA ARG A 203 -6.12 -28.44 -2.75
C ARG A 203 -6.42 -27.21 -3.61
N GLU A 204 -6.05 -26.03 -3.11
CA GLU A 204 -6.27 -24.78 -3.83
C GLU A 204 -5.40 -24.66 -5.09
N LYS A 205 -4.17 -25.14 -5.06
CA LYS A 205 -3.32 -25.24 -6.26
C LYS A 205 -3.94 -26.14 -7.32
N ILE A 206 -4.46 -27.30 -6.92
CA ILE A 206 -5.13 -28.24 -7.85
C ILE A 206 -6.38 -27.57 -8.46
N ARG A 207 -7.19 -26.87 -7.64
CA ARG A 207 -8.36 -26.12 -8.12
C ARG A 207 -7.96 -25.03 -9.11
N ALA A 208 -6.97 -24.19 -8.74
CA ALA A 208 -6.46 -23.16 -9.61
C ALA A 208 -5.95 -23.70 -10.95
N ARG A 209 -5.20 -24.82 -10.91
CA ARG A 209 -4.71 -25.48 -12.13
C ARG A 209 -5.86 -26.02 -12.98
N LYS A 210 -6.88 -26.64 -12.37
CA LYS A 210 -8.06 -27.15 -13.09
C LYS A 210 -8.81 -26.01 -13.80
N ILE A 211 -8.94 -24.86 -13.17
CA ILE A 211 -9.57 -23.69 -13.77
C ILE A 211 -8.69 -23.13 -14.91
N ALA A 212 -7.41 -22.89 -14.64
CA ALA A 212 -6.50 -22.29 -15.60
C ALA A 212 -6.30 -23.10 -16.88
N LEU A 213 -6.33 -24.43 -16.79
CA LEU A 213 -6.17 -25.35 -17.91
C LEU A 213 -7.51 -25.89 -18.43
N GLY A 214 -8.62 -25.45 -17.87
CA GLY A 214 -9.97 -25.81 -18.31
C GLY A 214 -10.34 -25.18 -19.65
N LYS A 215 -11.45 -25.66 -20.23
CA LYS A 215 -11.94 -25.15 -21.53
C LYS A 215 -12.76 -23.87 -21.40
N ALA A 216 -13.33 -23.59 -20.24
CA ALA A 216 -14.17 -22.42 -20.03
C ALA A 216 -13.30 -21.17 -19.96
N PRO A 217 -13.63 -20.11 -20.73
CA PRO A 217 -12.93 -18.85 -20.63
C PRO A 217 -13.19 -18.22 -19.26
N PHE A 218 -12.18 -17.54 -18.68
CA PHE A 218 -12.34 -16.93 -17.38
C PHE A 218 -11.62 -15.59 -17.26
N TYR A 219 -12.15 -14.76 -16.37
CA TYR A 219 -11.56 -13.51 -15.92
C TYR A 219 -11.03 -13.67 -14.51
N VAL A 220 -10.02 -12.89 -14.12
CA VAL A 220 -9.48 -12.92 -12.75
C VAL A 220 -9.64 -11.57 -12.07
N LEU A 221 -10.18 -11.61 -10.87
CA LEU A 221 -10.23 -10.48 -9.93
C LEU A 221 -9.29 -10.77 -8.75
N PRO A 222 -8.04 -10.26 -8.77
CA PRO A 222 -7.17 -10.32 -7.60
C PRO A 222 -7.67 -9.31 -6.56
N LEU A 223 -7.98 -9.79 -5.35
CA LEU A 223 -8.35 -8.91 -4.24
C LEU A 223 -7.11 -8.22 -3.68
N GLN A 224 -7.27 -6.99 -3.26
CA GLN A 224 -6.30 -6.23 -2.49
C GLN A 224 -6.62 -6.37 -1.00
N LEU A 225 -5.73 -5.89 -0.13
CA LEU A 225 -6.03 -5.84 1.29
C LEU A 225 -7.13 -4.80 1.57
N ASN A 226 -8.07 -5.15 2.41
CA ASN A 226 -9.16 -4.24 2.78
C ASN A 226 -8.66 -2.98 3.52
N THR A 227 -7.46 -3.04 4.07
CA THR A 227 -6.77 -1.92 4.74
C THR A 227 -5.85 -1.15 3.82
N ASP A 228 -5.73 -1.54 2.54
CA ASP A 228 -4.86 -0.90 1.57
C ASP A 228 -5.30 0.55 1.31
N ALA A 229 -4.36 1.47 1.40
CA ALA A 229 -4.57 2.88 1.09
C ALA A 229 -5.05 3.08 -0.36
N GLN A 230 -4.60 2.20 -1.27
CA GLN A 230 -5.02 2.22 -2.67
C GLN A 230 -6.53 2.04 -2.84
N ILE A 231 -7.15 1.22 -2.00
CA ILE A 231 -8.61 1.05 -2.00
C ILE A 231 -9.29 2.20 -1.26
N ARG A 232 -8.83 2.51 -0.05
CA ARG A 232 -9.54 3.41 0.87
C ARG A 232 -9.44 4.89 0.49
N HIS A 233 -8.36 5.30 -0.17
CA HIS A 233 -8.06 6.71 -0.45
C HIS A 233 -7.86 7.02 -1.93
N HIS A 234 -7.54 6.00 -2.75
CA HIS A 234 -7.21 6.17 -4.16
C HIS A 234 -8.16 5.42 -5.09
N SER A 235 -9.35 5.04 -4.59
CA SER A 235 -10.41 4.43 -5.40
C SER A 235 -11.78 4.98 -4.99
N GLN A 236 -12.80 4.60 -5.77
CA GLN A 236 -14.20 4.93 -5.46
C GLN A 236 -14.84 3.95 -4.44
N PHE A 237 -14.13 2.88 -4.07
CA PHE A 237 -14.63 1.83 -3.20
C PHE A 237 -14.17 2.06 -1.76
N SER A 238 -15.05 1.87 -0.80
CA SER A 238 -14.71 1.95 0.63
C SER A 238 -14.10 0.64 1.16
N ASP A 239 -14.44 -0.50 0.53
CA ASP A 239 -13.92 -1.82 0.90
C ASP A 239 -13.97 -2.83 -0.26
N MET A 240 -13.42 -4.03 -0.03
CA MET A 240 -13.42 -5.11 -1.03
C MET A 240 -14.80 -5.71 -1.28
N ARG A 241 -15.76 -5.55 -0.40
CA ARG A 241 -17.14 -6.01 -0.61
C ARG A 241 -17.78 -5.21 -1.74
N GLU A 242 -17.71 -3.89 -1.68
CA GLU A 242 -18.25 -3.01 -2.72
C GLU A 242 -17.63 -3.33 -4.08
N LEU A 243 -16.30 -3.55 -4.13
CA LEU A 243 -15.63 -3.96 -5.35
C LEU A 243 -16.17 -5.29 -5.90
N ILE A 244 -16.27 -6.32 -5.04
CA ILE A 244 -16.77 -7.64 -5.46
C ILE A 244 -18.20 -7.52 -5.99
N GLU A 245 -19.09 -6.83 -5.29
CA GLU A 245 -20.47 -6.62 -5.74
C GLU A 245 -20.52 -5.88 -7.09
N TYR A 246 -19.77 -4.80 -7.22
CA TYR A 246 -19.70 -4.01 -8.46
C TYR A 246 -19.24 -4.85 -9.65
N VAL A 247 -18.16 -5.62 -9.47
CA VAL A 247 -17.61 -6.48 -10.53
C VAL A 247 -18.58 -7.61 -10.89
N LEU A 248 -19.21 -8.25 -9.91
CA LEU A 248 -20.14 -9.35 -10.17
C LEU A 248 -21.43 -8.88 -10.83
N VAL A 249 -21.94 -7.68 -10.50
CA VAL A 249 -23.05 -7.06 -11.23
C VAL A 249 -22.69 -6.82 -12.70
N SER A 250 -21.51 -6.25 -12.95
CA SER A 250 -21.04 -6.01 -14.31
C SER A 250 -20.84 -7.33 -15.08
N PHE A 251 -20.24 -8.33 -14.41
CA PHE A 251 -20.01 -9.65 -14.99
C PHE A 251 -21.33 -10.35 -15.37
N ALA A 252 -22.35 -10.30 -14.49
CA ALA A 252 -23.67 -10.87 -14.77
C ALA A 252 -24.34 -10.25 -16.00
N LYS A 253 -24.16 -8.93 -16.18
CA LYS A 253 -24.82 -8.19 -17.26
C LYS A 253 -24.12 -8.30 -18.60
N HIS A 254 -22.79 -8.43 -18.61
CA HIS A 254 -21.99 -8.20 -19.83
C HIS A 254 -21.10 -9.37 -20.23
N ALA A 255 -20.77 -10.27 -19.32
CA ALA A 255 -19.89 -11.39 -19.65
C ALA A 255 -20.67 -12.50 -20.43
N PRO A 256 -20.00 -13.15 -21.39
CA PRO A 256 -20.56 -14.33 -22.06
C PRO A 256 -21.05 -15.38 -21.05
N THR A 257 -22.13 -16.07 -21.38
CA THR A 257 -22.76 -17.05 -20.45
C THR A 257 -21.89 -18.27 -20.12
N ASP A 258 -20.94 -18.60 -21.00
CA ASP A 258 -19.96 -19.67 -20.83
C ASP A 258 -18.70 -19.22 -20.05
N SER A 259 -18.61 -17.94 -19.72
CA SER A 259 -17.44 -17.37 -19.03
C SER A 259 -17.56 -17.50 -17.52
N HIS A 260 -16.42 -17.66 -16.88
CA HIS A 260 -16.27 -17.74 -15.43
C HIS A 260 -15.48 -16.54 -14.89
N ILE A 261 -15.63 -16.26 -13.61
CA ILE A 261 -14.79 -15.31 -12.90
C ILE A 261 -14.10 -15.97 -11.70
N VAL A 262 -12.80 -15.76 -11.58
CA VAL A 262 -11.98 -16.25 -10.48
C VAL A 262 -11.63 -15.07 -9.57
N ILE A 263 -12.15 -15.10 -8.36
CA ILE A 263 -11.83 -14.12 -7.32
C ILE A 263 -10.70 -14.70 -6.47
N LYS A 264 -9.51 -14.11 -6.59
CA LYS A 264 -8.30 -14.60 -5.92
C LYS A 264 -8.00 -13.74 -4.70
N ASN A 265 -8.01 -14.36 -3.51
CA ASN A 265 -7.69 -13.65 -2.28
C ASN A 265 -6.23 -13.18 -2.23
N HIS A 266 -5.99 -12.09 -1.49
CA HIS A 266 -4.66 -11.58 -1.26
C HIS A 266 -3.87 -12.54 -0.33
N PRO A 267 -2.59 -12.82 -0.60
CA PRO A 267 -1.79 -13.73 0.24
C PRO A 267 -1.70 -13.33 1.71
N LEU A 268 -1.67 -12.03 1.98
CA LEU A 268 -1.56 -11.44 3.32
C LEU A 268 -2.91 -11.06 3.94
N ASP A 269 -4.04 -11.49 3.34
CA ASP A 269 -5.34 -11.24 3.96
C ASP A 269 -5.50 -12.09 5.24
N ILE A 270 -5.77 -11.43 6.35
CA ILE A 270 -5.91 -12.07 7.67
C ILE A 270 -7.30 -12.67 7.92
N GLY A 271 -8.19 -12.63 6.92
CA GLY A 271 -9.54 -13.19 7.01
C GLY A 271 -10.52 -12.32 7.81
N TRP A 272 -10.33 -11.00 7.79
CA TRP A 272 -11.24 -10.07 8.45
C TRP A 272 -12.65 -10.07 7.85
N MET A 273 -12.73 -10.18 6.53
CA MET A 273 -14.00 -10.30 5.81
C MET A 273 -14.24 -11.73 5.36
N ASN A 274 -15.47 -12.20 5.50
CA ASN A 274 -15.87 -13.51 4.99
C ASN A 274 -16.23 -13.38 3.49
N TYR A 275 -15.21 -13.36 2.63
CA TYR A 275 -15.42 -13.25 1.18
C TYR A 275 -16.23 -14.40 0.61
N GLN A 276 -16.11 -15.62 1.14
CA GLN A 276 -16.89 -16.78 0.69
C GLN A 276 -18.39 -16.52 0.83
N LYS A 277 -18.80 -15.96 1.98
CA LYS A 277 -20.22 -15.62 2.22
C LYS A 277 -20.68 -14.49 1.29
N ILE A 278 -19.88 -13.43 1.17
CA ILE A 278 -20.20 -12.28 0.29
C ILE A 278 -20.39 -12.75 -1.15
N ILE A 279 -19.47 -13.58 -1.65
CA ILE A 279 -19.53 -14.12 -3.01
C ILE A 279 -20.75 -15.03 -3.19
N ALA A 280 -21.03 -15.94 -2.25
CA ALA A 280 -22.19 -16.81 -2.31
C ALA A 280 -23.53 -16.04 -2.32
N ASP A 281 -23.60 -14.94 -1.56
CA ASP A 281 -24.79 -14.06 -1.57
C ASP A 281 -24.94 -13.34 -2.92
N CYS A 282 -23.82 -12.91 -3.52
CA CYS A 282 -23.81 -12.30 -4.87
C CYS A 282 -24.16 -13.31 -5.97
N GLU A 283 -23.65 -14.54 -5.91
CA GLU A 283 -24.00 -15.61 -6.87
C GLU A 283 -25.51 -15.84 -6.93
N LYS A 284 -26.17 -15.88 -5.77
CA LYS A 284 -27.64 -16.01 -5.70
C LYS A 284 -28.37 -14.80 -6.24
N ARG A 285 -27.92 -13.58 -5.86
CA ARG A 285 -28.57 -12.32 -6.25
C ARG A 285 -28.50 -12.05 -7.76
N PHE A 286 -27.42 -12.47 -8.41
CA PHE A 286 -27.12 -12.13 -9.80
C PHE A 286 -27.22 -13.32 -10.76
N ASP A 287 -27.72 -14.47 -10.30
CA ASP A 287 -27.88 -15.70 -11.08
C ASP A 287 -26.56 -16.16 -11.71
N LEU A 288 -25.49 -16.19 -10.92
CA LEU A 288 -24.14 -16.57 -11.33
C LEU A 288 -23.74 -17.98 -10.84
N ALA A 289 -24.70 -18.83 -10.49
CA ALA A 289 -24.43 -20.14 -9.92
C ALA A 289 -23.44 -20.97 -10.77
N GLY A 290 -22.35 -21.42 -10.14
CA GLY A 290 -21.30 -22.22 -10.78
C GLY A 290 -20.34 -21.45 -11.69
N ARG A 291 -20.53 -20.12 -11.86
CA ARG A 291 -19.68 -19.28 -12.70
C ARG A 291 -18.65 -18.46 -11.90
N VAL A 292 -18.75 -18.43 -10.57
CA VAL A 292 -17.83 -17.70 -9.71
C VAL A 292 -16.96 -18.68 -8.92
N HIS A 293 -15.65 -18.47 -8.94
CA HIS A 293 -14.70 -19.31 -8.23
C HIS A 293 -13.89 -18.48 -7.26
N TYR A 294 -14.01 -18.74 -5.97
CA TYR A 294 -13.15 -18.11 -4.96
C TYR A 294 -11.97 -19.00 -4.66
N LEU A 295 -10.76 -18.43 -4.71
CA LEU A 295 -9.49 -19.09 -4.39
C LEU A 295 -8.76 -18.34 -3.28
N GLU A 296 -8.44 -19.02 -2.22
CA GLU A 296 -7.62 -18.48 -1.13
C GLU A 296 -6.13 -18.54 -1.42
N GLU A 297 -5.70 -19.51 -2.23
CA GLU A 297 -4.32 -19.74 -2.64
C GLU A 297 -4.31 -20.11 -4.14
N GLY A 298 -3.14 -20.20 -4.73
CA GLY A 298 -2.97 -20.58 -6.16
C GLY A 298 -2.01 -19.63 -6.88
N GLY A 299 -1.33 -20.16 -7.89
CA GLY A 299 -0.30 -19.45 -8.64
C GLY A 299 -0.86 -18.30 -9.47
N TRP A 300 -0.54 -17.06 -9.09
CA TRP A 300 -0.95 -15.85 -9.83
C TRP A 300 -0.51 -15.92 -11.29
N ALA A 301 0.76 -16.24 -11.55
CA ALA A 301 1.31 -16.28 -12.91
C ALA A 301 0.51 -17.23 -13.83
N MET A 302 0.12 -18.40 -13.33
CA MET A 302 -0.66 -19.36 -14.11
C MET A 302 -2.09 -18.87 -14.37
N LEU A 303 -2.75 -18.30 -13.38
CA LEU A 303 -4.09 -17.76 -13.56
C LEU A 303 -4.09 -16.55 -14.49
N GLY A 304 -3.17 -15.59 -14.28
CA GLY A 304 -3.07 -14.38 -15.09
C GLY A 304 -2.74 -14.65 -16.56
N SER A 305 -1.80 -15.57 -16.83
CA SER A 305 -1.40 -15.88 -18.21
C SER A 305 -2.45 -16.69 -19.01
N ASN A 306 -3.41 -17.34 -18.34
CA ASN A 306 -4.48 -18.12 -19.00
C ASN A 306 -5.85 -17.41 -18.96
N ALA A 307 -5.97 -16.28 -18.25
CA ALA A 307 -7.20 -15.53 -18.20
C ALA A 307 -7.48 -14.77 -19.49
N ARG A 308 -8.75 -14.58 -19.83
CA ARG A 308 -9.20 -13.64 -20.87
C ARG A 308 -8.93 -12.19 -20.54
N GLY A 309 -8.88 -11.88 -19.26
CA GLY A 309 -8.58 -10.55 -18.75
C GLY A 309 -8.49 -10.54 -17.23
N VAL A 310 -7.82 -9.50 -16.74
CA VAL A 310 -7.68 -9.21 -15.31
C VAL A 310 -8.51 -7.97 -14.99
N VAL A 311 -9.31 -8.07 -13.95
CA VAL A 311 -10.09 -6.95 -13.41
C VAL A 311 -9.42 -6.50 -12.11
N THR A 312 -9.00 -5.26 -12.06
CA THR A 312 -8.37 -4.70 -10.85
C THR A 312 -8.75 -3.23 -10.70
N VAL A 313 -8.61 -2.67 -9.51
CA VAL A 313 -8.80 -1.23 -9.27
C VAL A 313 -7.53 -0.48 -9.68
N ASN A 314 -6.47 -0.71 -8.93
CA ASN A 314 -5.18 -0.04 -9.09
C ASN A 314 -4.02 -0.91 -8.57
N SER A 315 -4.19 -2.23 -8.64
CA SER A 315 -3.16 -3.19 -8.24
C SER A 315 -2.10 -3.34 -9.32
N THR A 316 -0.86 -3.58 -8.90
CA THR A 316 0.26 -3.95 -9.77
C THR A 316 0.14 -5.38 -10.35
N ALA A 317 -0.96 -6.07 -10.09
CA ALA A 317 -1.29 -7.36 -10.67
C ALA A 317 -1.93 -7.25 -12.08
N GLY A 318 -2.31 -6.03 -12.49
CA GLY A 318 -2.90 -5.72 -13.80
C GLY A 318 -1.91 -5.67 -14.94
#